data_8fac61efc3eb3f1a9f4b500dceca3cb8
#
_entry.id   8fac61efc3eb3f1a9f4b500dceca3cb8
#
_cell.length_a   1.000
_cell.length_b   1.000
_cell.length_c   1.000
_cell.angle_alpha   90.00
_cell.angle_beta   90.00
_cell.angle_gamma   90.00
#
_symmetry.space_group_name_H-M   'P 1'
#
loop_
_entity.id
_entity.type
_entity.pdbx_description
1 polymer ?
#
loop_
_entity_poly.entity_id
_entity_poly.type
_entity_poly.pdbx_seq_one_letter_code
_entity_poly.pdbx_strand_id
1 'polypeptide(L)'
;MINGYKVAALCVSEIQNENTQSMIAPLYQSLLEKNWRCLLFNTTTDLFRDTAFDRGEASIFQLMDFSVIDVVLIYTQCLKCRAIVEDILTAAQKHRKPVFLIEPTERYSGGIRISFDEADAFRYLVKHLIEQHHVTKFACIAGFKGNPASEIREMIFRDVLKEHGVPFDEKWFGYGNFYSIPTQEVMERFLADPEGLPQAIVCINDSMAITVCEILEERGIRVPEDVIVTGFDGIVQEQYNFPRLTTCRRNLDRFGSFLSKLIERANAGEEMKREYVFPYTLDVSESCGCRKFSMKAVGLAVNSIYSRMNNSAQYDRSMTNMLTKLTFEQDVEKVNEILRYYIRSDTYLCMNAGFFHGDQNGHTYETEPFTEEVTSLRFFTGRKTPKSRRFRSGSWCRTGTTLPKEQTLWSFMPCTISRWCMVIW
;
A
#
# COMPACT_ATOMS: atom_id res chain seq x y z
N MET A 1 -20.18 -17.64 -3.77
CA MET A 1 -19.41 -18.58 -2.88
C MET A 1 -18.61 -19.55 -3.73
N ILE A 2 -17.34 -19.75 -3.42
CA ILE A 2 -16.48 -20.76 -4.06
C ILE A 2 -16.28 -21.91 -3.05
N ASN A 3 -16.67 -23.13 -3.41
CA ASN A 3 -16.56 -24.33 -2.53
C ASN A 3 -17.14 -24.13 -1.11
N GLY A 4 -18.19 -23.35 -0.97
CA GLY A 4 -18.84 -23.06 0.31
C GLY A 4 -18.19 -21.90 1.11
N TYR A 5 -17.12 -21.30 0.61
CA TYR A 5 -16.45 -20.15 1.25
C TYR A 5 -17.02 -18.83 0.75
N LYS A 6 -17.07 -17.84 1.62
CA LYS A 6 -17.31 -16.44 1.27
C LYS A 6 -16.09 -15.86 0.56
N VAL A 7 -16.32 -14.97 -0.38
CA VAL A 7 -15.26 -14.44 -1.26
C VAL A 7 -15.21 -12.92 -1.20
N ALA A 8 -14.04 -12.38 -0.86
CA ALA A 8 -13.72 -10.97 -0.93
C ALA A 8 -12.85 -10.68 -2.17
N ALA A 9 -13.27 -9.73 -3.00
CA ALA A 9 -12.45 -9.20 -4.07
C ALA A 9 -11.64 -8.00 -3.54
N LEU A 10 -10.32 -8.06 -3.67
CA LEU A 10 -9.38 -6.99 -3.30
C LEU A 10 -8.89 -6.31 -4.56
N CYS A 11 -9.27 -5.05 -4.79
CA CYS A 11 -8.86 -4.25 -5.94
C CYS A 11 -7.75 -3.30 -5.51
N VAL A 12 -6.55 -3.53 -6.04
CA VAL A 12 -5.33 -2.78 -5.70
C VAL A 12 -4.49 -2.51 -6.94
N SER A 13 -3.49 -1.67 -6.81
CA SER A 13 -2.38 -1.57 -7.74
C SER A 13 -1.05 -1.72 -7.03
N GLU A 14 -0.01 -2.05 -7.80
CA GLU A 14 1.36 -2.11 -7.32
C GLU A 14 1.51 -2.91 -6.01
N ILE A 15 0.98 -4.14 -5.97
CA ILE A 15 1.08 -5.00 -4.77
C ILE A 15 2.54 -5.25 -4.33
N GLN A 16 3.51 -5.05 -5.23
CA GLN A 16 4.93 -5.07 -4.91
C GLN A 16 5.37 -3.88 -4.06
N ASN A 17 4.60 -2.79 -4.02
CA ASN A 17 4.87 -1.64 -3.17
C ASN A 17 4.65 -2.00 -1.70
N GLU A 18 5.62 -1.66 -0.84
CA GLU A 18 5.59 -1.99 0.59
C GLU A 18 4.37 -1.42 1.31
N ASN A 19 3.93 -0.22 0.94
CA ASN A 19 2.74 0.41 1.53
C ASN A 19 1.46 -0.37 1.19
N THR A 20 1.32 -0.80 -0.07
CA THR A 20 0.18 -1.62 -0.51
C THR A 20 0.19 -2.98 0.21
N GLN A 21 1.35 -3.64 0.27
CA GLN A 21 1.48 -4.92 0.99
C GLN A 21 1.13 -4.78 2.47
N SER A 22 1.67 -3.77 3.13
CA SER A 22 1.44 -3.53 4.56
C SER A 22 -0.03 -3.30 4.88
N MET A 23 -0.77 -2.63 3.99
CA MET A 23 -2.20 -2.42 4.15
C MET A 23 -3.01 -3.71 3.94
N ILE A 24 -2.66 -4.49 2.92
CA ILE A 24 -3.48 -5.63 2.49
C ILE A 24 -3.18 -6.90 3.30
N ALA A 25 -1.94 -7.14 3.70
CA ALA A 25 -1.56 -8.40 4.36
C ALA A 25 -2.29 -8.66 5.69
N PRO A 26 -2.42 -7.70 6.63
CA PRO A 26 -3.18 -7.92 7.86
C PRO A 26 -4.68 -8.11 7.63
N LEU A 27 -5.24 -7.41 6.65
CA LEU A 27 -6.63 -7.57 6.25
C LEU A 27 -6.87 -8.98 5.68
N TYR A 28 -6.02 -9.41 4.76
CA TYR A 28 -6.06 -10.76 4.20
C TYR A 28 -5.99 -11.83 5.29
N GLN A 29 -5.03 -11.71 6.21
CA GLN A 29 -4.88 -12.64 7.32
C GLN A 29 -6.15 -12.71 8.19
N SER A 30 -6.71 -11.57 8.53
CA SER A 30 -7.94 -11.51 9.34
C SER A 30 -9.17 -12.07 8.62
N LEU A 31 -9.26 -11.92 7.30
CA LEU A 31 -10.33 -12.55 6.50
C LEU A 31 -10.14 -14.08 6.44
N LEU A 32 -8.90 -14.54 6.29
CA LEU A 32 -8.57 -15.96 6.28
C LEU A 32 -8.98 -16.67 7.58
N GLU A 33 -8.69 -16.06 8.73
CA GLU A 33 -9.09 -16.56 10.05
C GLU A 33 -10.62 -16.71 10.20
N LYS A 34 -11.38 -15.94 9.41
CA LYS A 34 -12.85 -15.98 9.37
C LYS A 34 -13.42 -16.85 8.23
N ASN A 35 -12.59 -17.73 7.67
CA ASN A 35 -12.97 -18.61 6.56
C ASN A 35 -13.39 -17.91 5.26
N TRP A 36 -12.90 -16.69 5.03
CA TRP A 36 -13.04 -16.05 3.73
C TRP A 36 -11.95 -16.53 2.77
N ARG A 37 -12.23 -16.36 1.47
CA ARG A 37 -11.24 -16.48 0.40
C ARG A 37 -11.09 -15.12 -0.25
N CYS A 38 -9.88 -14.80 -0.69
CA CYS A 38 -9.60 -13.53 -1.34
C CYS A 38 -9.23 -13.72 -2.80
N LEU A 39 -9.84 -12.91 -3.65
CA LEU A 39 -9.45 -12.73 -5.05
C LEU A 39 -8.77 -11.37 -5.16
N LEU A 40 -7.48 -11.37 -5.44
CA LEU A 40 -6.69 -10.15 -5.59
C LEU A 40 -6.63 -9.74 -7.06
N PHE A 41 -7.24 -8.60 -7.39
CA PHE A 41 -7.16 -7.93 -8.68
C PHE A 41 -6.15 -6.81 -8.57
N ASN A 42 -5.01 -6.96 -9.24
CA ASN A 42 -3.88 -6.05 -9.10
C ASN A 42 -3.39 -5.56 -10.46
N THR A 43 -3.18 -4.26 -10.59
CA THR A 43 -2.49 -3.64 -11.73
C THR A 43 -1.02 -3.40 -11.40
N THR A 44 -0.17 -3.30 -12.43
CA THR A 44 1.27 -3.05 -12.25
C THR A 44 1.59 -1.56 -12.17
N THR A 45 0.65 -0.69 -12.58
CA THR A 45 0.72 0.78 -12.47
C THR A 45 -0.39 1.30 -11.55
N ASP A 46 -0.20 2.50 -11.02
CA ASP A 46 -1.18 3.19 -10.17
C ASP A 46 -2.36 3.82 -10.94
N LEU A 47 -2.37 3.66 -12.26
CA LEU A 47 -3.38 4.15 -13.21
C LEU A 47 -3.56 5.68 -13.23
N PHE A 48 -2.62 6.42 -12.65
CA PHE A 48 -2.74 7.88 -12.49
C PHE A 48 -2.75 8.64 -13.83
N ARG A 49 -2.01 8.15 -14.83
CA ARG A 49 -1.83 8.86 -16.10
C ARG A 49 -2.97 8.67 -17.09
N ASP A 50 -3.89 7.72 -16.83
CA ASP A 50 -5.02 7.36 -17.72
C ASP A 50 -4.58 7.15 -19.19
N THR A 51 -3.42 6.54 -19.37
CA THR A 51 -2.91 6.21 -20.69
C THR A 51 -3.66 5.01 -21.30
N ALA A 52 -3.46 4.74 -22.60
CA ALA A 52 -3.97 3.51 -23.22
C ALA A 52 -3.43 2.27 -22.49
N PHE A 53 -2.18 2.31 -22.04
CA PHE A 53 -1.58 1.23 -21.26
C PHE A 53 -2.29 1.04 -19.90
N ASP A 54 -2.59 2.13 -19.18
CA ASP A 54 -3.32 2.06 -17.91
C ASP A 54 -4.72 1.48 -18.10
N ARG A 55 -5.40 1.82 -19.20
CA ARG A 55 -6.72 1.23 -19.53
C ARG A 55 -6.62 -0.26 -19.83
N GLY A 56 -5.55 -0.69 -20.52
CA GLY A 56 -5.24 -2.10 -20.72
C GLY A 56 -5.05 -2.84 -19.38
N GLU A 57 -4.24 -2.28 -18.49
CA GLU A 57 -4.01 -2.80 -17.12
C GLU A 57 -5.33 -2.91 -16.34
N ALA A 58 -6.14 -1.85 -16.37
CA ALA A 58 -7.42 -1.77 -15.64
C ALA A 58 -8.45 -2.80 -16.10
N SER A 59 -8.31 -3.37 -17.29
CA SER A 59 -9.21 -4.42 -17.80
C SER A 59 -9.23 -5.66 -16.91
N ILE A 60 -8.24 -5.87 -16.04
CA ILE A 60 -8.22 -6.96 -15.06
C ILE A 60 -9.48 -6.95 -14.18
N PHE A 61 -10.05 -5.77 -13.90
CA PHE A 61 -11.27 -5.64 -13.11
C PHE A 61 -12.53 -6.15 -13.85
N GLN A 62 -12.48 -6.27 -15.17
CA GLN A 62 -13.57 -6.87 -15.97
C GLN A 62 -13.68 -8.40 -15.75
N LEU A 63 -12.63 -9.03 -15.20
CA LEU A 63 -12.64 -10.43 -14.83
C LEU A 63 -13.41 -10.72 -13.53
N MET A 64 -13.92 -9.71 -12.84
CA MET A 64 -14.68 -9.88 -11.60
C MET A 64 -16.01 -10.62 -11.84
N ASP A 65 -16.10 -11.87 -11.40
CA ASP A 65 -17.37 -12.63 -11.44
C ASP A 65 -18.19 -12.39 -10.17
N PHE A 66 -19.12 -11.46 -10.22
CA PHE A 66 -20.00 -11.11 -9.10
C PHE A 66 -20.96 -12.23 -8.70
N SER A 67 -21.07 -13.33 -9.43
CA SER A 67 -21.84 -14.50 -9.00
C SER A 67 -21.13 -15.26 -7.86
N VAL A 68 -19.84 -15.14 -7.74
CA VAL A 68 -19.01 -15.79 -6.72
C VAL A 68 -18.47 -14.81 -5.67
N ILE A 69 -18.29 -13.53 -6.01
CA ILE A 69 -17.84 -12.47 -5.10
C ILE A 69 -18.96 -12.07 -4.16
N ASP A 70 -18.67 -12.01 -2.86
CA ASP A 70 -19.61 -11.61 -1.83
C ASP A 70 -19.41 -10.15 -1.39
N VAL A 71 -18.17 -9.62 -1.43
CA VAL A 71 -17.81 -8.24 -1.07
C VAL A 71 -16.66 -7.75 -1.95
N VAL A 72 -16.62 -6.44 -2.21
CA VAL A 72 -15.53 -5.78 -2.92
C VAL A 72 -14.81 -4.80 -2.00
N LEU A 73 -13.49 -4.80 -2.02
CA LEU A 73 -12.63 -3.91 -1.26
C LEU A 73 -11.72 -3.18 -2.25
N ILE A 74 -11.73 -1.87 -2.23
CA ILE A 74 -10.93 -1.03 -3.14
C ILE A 74 -9.97 -0.20 -2.29
N TYR A 75 -8.67 -0.39 -2.47
CA TYR A 75 -7.67 0.48 -1.86
C TYR A 75 -7.40 1.66 -2.78
N THR A 76 -8.09 2.76 -2.52
CA THR A 76 -8.16 3.91 -3.42
C THR A 76 -6.88 4.74 -3.46
N GLN A 77 -6.03 4.64 -2.44
CA GLN A 77 -4.73 5.31 -2.44
C GLN A 77 -3.77 4.78 -3.51
N CYS A 78 -3.85 3.48 -3.82
CA CYS A 78 -3.03 2.90 -4.88
C CYS A 78 -3.73 2.93 -6.25
N LEU A 79 -5.07 2.87 -6.30
CA LEU A 79 -5.86 2.99 -7.54
C LEU A 79 -6.22 4.46 -7.79
N LYS A 80 -5.33 5.22 -8.43
CA LYS A 80 -5.46 6.67 -8.58
C LYS A 80 -6.35 7.13 -9.75
N CYS A 81 -6.98 6.23 -10.47
CA CYS A 81 -7.92 6.56 -11.54
C CYS A 81 -9.37 6.49 -11.04
N ARG A 82 -10.00 7.67 -10.88
CA ARG A 82 -11.39 7.78 -10.41
C ARG A 82 -12.36 6.99 -11.28
N ALA A 83 -12.22 7.07 -12.60
CA ALA A 83 -13.13 6.43 -13.55
C ALA A 83 -13.18 4.90 -13.31
N ILE A 84 -12.02 4.27 -13.12
CA ILE A 84 -11.92 2.83 -12.84
C ILE A 84 -12.59 2.45 -11.51
N VAL A 85 -12.41 3.26 -10.47
CA VAL A 85 -13.08 3.03 -9.17
C VAL A 85 -14.60 3.14 -9.32
N GLU A 86 -15.11 4.13 -10.08
CA GLU A 86 -16.54 4.30 -10.36
C GLU A 86 -17.11 3.14 -11.21
N ASP A 87 -16.34 2.62 -12.16
CA ASP A 87 -16.74 1.44 -12.95
C ASP A 87 -16.89 0.20 -12.07
N ILE A 88 -15.93 -0.05 -11.17
CA ILE A 88 -16.00 -1.16 -10.21
C ILE A 88 -17.21 -0.97 -9.27
N LEU A 89 -17.44 0.24 -8.77
CA LEU A 89 -18.60 0.56 -7.91
C LEU A 89 -19.91 0.28 -8.65
N THR A 90 -20.04 0.76 -9.88
CA THR A 90 -21.24 0.58 -10.71
C THR A 90 -21.50 -0.90 -10.97
N ALA A 91 -20.47 -1.66 -11.31
CA ALA A 91 -20.58 -3.10 -11.52
C ALA A 91 -21.01 -3.84 -10.24
N ALA A 92 -20.40 -3.52 -9.10
CA ALA A 92 -20.74 -4.13 -7.82
C ALA A 92 -22.18 -3.79 -7.38
N GLN A 93 -22.61 -2.54 -7.55
CA GLN A 93 -23.97 -2.09 -7.24
C GLN A 93 -25.03 -2.82 -8.09
N LYS A 94 -24.79 -2.99 -9.38
CA LYS A 94 -25.66 -3.77 -10.28
C LYS A 94 -25.90 -5.18 -9.75
N HIS A 95 -24.92 -5.76 -9.09
CA HIS A 95 -24.97 -7.09 -8.49
C HIS A 95 -25.31 -7.07 -6.99
N ARG A 96 -25.66 -5.90 -6.43
CA ARG A 96 -26.01 -5.70 -5.00
C ARG A 96 -24.93 -6.20 -4.05
N LYS A 97 -23.65 -6.00 -4.42
CA LYS A 97 -22.53 -6.38 -3.57
C LYS A 97 -22.04 -5.19 -2.75
N PRO A 98 -21.81 -5.37 -1.42
CA PRO A 98 -21.24 -4.30 -0.61
C PRO A 98 -19.82 -3.98 -1.09
N VAL A 99 -19.48 -2.68 -1.12
CA VAL A 99 -18.16 -2.18 -1.49
C VAL A 99 -17.59 -1.36 -0.36
N PHE A 100 -16.35 -1.62 0.01
CA PHE A 100 -15.58 -0.82 0.96
C PHE A 100 -14.49 -0.07 0.21
N LEU A 101 -14.44 1.25 0.42
CA LEU A 101 -13.41 2.14 -0.10
C LEU A 101 -12.43 2.43 1.03
N ILE A 102 -11.22 1.93 0.91
CA ILE A 102 -10.16 2.10 1.91
C ILE A 102 -9.37 3.36 1.56
N GLU A 103 -9.29 4.31 2.49
CA GLU A 103 -8.63 5.62 2.35
C GLU A 103 -9.04 6.41 1.10
N PRO A 104 -10.34 6.66 0.90
CA PRO A 104 -10.81 7.40 -0.27
C PRO A 104 -10.38 8.87 -0.18
N THR A 105 -9.59 9.31 -1.16
CA THR A 105 -9.10 10.71 -1.30
C THR A 105 -10.14 11.63 -1.93
N GLU A 106 -11.15 11.04 -2.57
CA GLU A 106 -12.19 11.76 -3.30
C GLU A 106 -13.60 11.31 -2.86
N ARG A 107 -14.61 12.01 -3.35
CA ARG A 107 -16.01 11.60 -3.22
C ARG A 107 -16.39 10.70 -4.38
N TYR A 108 -16.81 9.48 -4.07
CA TYR A 108 -17.31 8.49 -5.01
C TYR A 108 -18.83 8.37 -4.94
N SER A 109 -19.44 7.82 -5.99
CA SER A 109 -20.91 7.68 -6.13
C SER A 109 -21.53 6.72 -5.11
N GLY A 110 -20.73 5.86 -4.48
CA GLY A 110 -21.22 4.85 -3.53
C GLY A 110 -20.10 4.26 -2.70
N GLY A 111 -20.41 3.12 -2.05
CA GLY A 111 -19.47 2.40 -1.19
C GLY A 111 -19.44 2.91 0.26
N ILE A 112 -18.93 2.06 1.13
CA ILE A 112 -18.69 2.35 2.56
C ILE A 112 -17.26 2.87 2.68
N ARG A 113 -17.11 4.09 3.14
CA ARG A 113 -15.81 4.78 3.26
C ARG A 113 -15.14 4.36 4.55
N ILE A 114 -13.87 3.99 4.45
CA ILE A 114 -13.02 3.67 5.61
C ILE A 114 -11.80 4.58 5.55
N SER A 115 -11.67 5.48 6.49
CA SER A 115 -10.56 6.42 6.62
C SER A 115 -9.83 6.27 7.95
N PHE A 116 -8.66 6.87 8.05
CA PHE A 116 -7.94 6.98 9.31
C PHE A 116 -8.07 8.40 9.86
N ASP A 117 -8.08 8.51 11.19
CA ASP A 117 -8.15 9.80 11.89
C ASP A 117 -6.76 10.41 12.03
N GLU A 118 -6.32 11.08 10.97
CA GLU A 118 -5.02 11.77 10.99
C GLU A 118 -5.04 13.03 11.86
N ALA A 119 -6.17 13.73 11.86
CA ALA A 119 -6.30 15.02 12.54
C ALA A 119 -6.17 14.86 14.07
N ASP A 120 -6.93 13.95 14.66
CA ASP A 120 -6.88 13.69 16.09
C ASP A 120 -5.52 13.11 16.50
N ALA A 121 -4.94 12.25 15.66
CA ALA A 121 -3.62 11.69 15.93
C ALA A 121 -2.53 12.75 15.98
N PHE A 122 -2.51 13.66 14.99
CA PHE A 122 -1.51 14.73 14.97
C PHE A 122 -1.71 15.73 16.10
N ARG A 123 -2.96 16.05 16.43
CA ARG A 123 -3.32 16.85 17.61
C ARG A 123 -2.76 16.21 18.89
N TYR A 124 -2.93 14.90 19.02
CA TYR A 124 -2.44 14.15 20.19
C TYR A 124 -0.92 14.15 20.29
N LEU A 125 -0.21 14.04 19.16
CA LEU A 125 1.24 14.14 19.10
C LEU A 125 1.75 15.49 19.64
N VAL A 126 1.19 16.60 19.16
CA VAL A 126 1.61 17.94 19.60
C VAL A 126 1.26 18.17 21.07
N LYS A 127 0.08 17.75 21.52
CA LYS A 127 -0.32 17.79 22.94
C LYS A 127 0.64 17.01 23.82
N HIS A 128 1.07 15.83 23.40
CA HIS A 128 2.04 15.01 24.12
C HIS A 128 3.34 15.78 24.42
N LEU A 129 3.85 16.57 23.47
CA LEU A 129 5.05 17.36 23.67
C LEU A 129 4.83 18.50 24.71
N ILE A 130 3.67 19.13 24.68
CA ILE A 130 3.35 20.20 25.63
C ILE A 130 3.09 19.64 27.04
N GLU A 131 2.23 18.64 27.15
CA GLU A 131 1.71 18.13 28.40
C GLU A 131 2.70 17.22 29.15
N GLN A 132 3.44 16.38 28.40
CA GLN A 132 4.35 15.39 29.00
C GLN A 132 5.80 15.88 29.05
N HIS A 133 6.23 16.67 28.07
CA HIS A 133 7.62 17.17 27.99
C HIS A 133 7.74 18.65 28.30
N HIS A 134 6.62 19.34 28.56
CA HIS A 134 6.58 20.76 28.92
C HIS A 134 7.28 21.66 27.91
N VAL A 135 7.21 21.31 26.64
CA VAL A 135 7.81 22.06 25.53
C VAL A 135 7.06 23.38 25.35
N THR A 136 7.82 24.47 25.31
CA THR A 136 7.30 25.84 25.12
C THR A 136 7.86 26.55 23.90
N LYS A 137 8.93 26.01 23.29
CA LYS A 137 9.54 26.53 22.08
C LYS A 137 9.58 25.42 21.01
N PHE A 138 8.92 25.67 19.92
CA PHE A 138 8.74 24.69 18.83
C PHE A 138 9.33 25.17 17.51
N ALA A 139 9.82 24.24 16.68
CA ALA A 139 9.90 24.39 15.23
C ALA A 139 8.90 23.43 14.57
N CYS A 140 8.45 23.78 13.37
CA CYS A 140 7.62 22.94 12.53
C CYS A 140 8.16 22.87 11.11
N ILE A 141 8.29 21.65 10.59
CA ILE A 141 8.65 21.40 9.18
C ILE A 141 7.47 20.76 8.48
N ALA A 142 6.85 21.54 7.57
CA ALA A 142 5.66 21.17 6.83
C ALA A 142 5.99 20.51 5.47
N GLY A 143 4.99 19.91 4.84
CA GLY A 143 5.07 19.35 3.48
C GLY A 143 4.94 20.42 2.40
N PHE A 144 4.39 20.04 1.25
CA PHE A 144 4.14 21.01 0.17
C PHE A 144 3.06 22.02 0.56
N LYS A 145 3.30 23.27 0.24
CA LYS A 145 2.26 24.29 0.29
C LYS A 145 1.14 23.96 -0.72
N GLY A 146 -0.10 24.05 -0.28
CA GLY A 146 -1.27 23.64 -1.09
C GLY A 146 -1.60 22.14 -1.06
N ASN A 147 -0.81 21.33 -0.35
CA ASN A 147 -1.14 19.92 -0.12
C ASN A 147 -2.12 19.81 1.06
N PRO A 148 -3.32 19.23 0.87
CA PRO A 148 -4.34 19.17 1.93
C PRO A 148 -3.87 18.53 3.23
N ALA A 149 -3.11 17.44 3.18
CA ALA A 149 -2.60 16.77 4.38
C ALA A 149 -1.57 17.66 5.11
N SER A 150 -0.70 18.34 4.37
CA SER A 150 0.26 19.30 4.93
C SER A 150 -0.44 20.46 5.62
N GLU A 151 -1.41 21.07 4.94
CA GLU A 151 -2.14 22.24 5.47
C GLU A 151 -2.99 21.89 6.69
N ILE A 152 -3.64 20.74 6.70
CA ILE A 152 -4.41 20.27 7.84
C ILE A 152 -3.49 20.05 9.06
N ARG A 153 -2.35 19.38 8.88
CA ARG A 153 -1.40 19.12 9.97
C ARG A 153 -0.75 20.43 10.47
N GLU A 154 -0.42 21.37 9.57
CA GLU A 154 0.05 22.70 9.95
C GLU A 154 -1.00 23.46 10.77
N MET A 155 -2.24 23.50 10.30
CA MET A 155 -3.33 24.16 11.01
C MET A 155 -3.53 23.56 12.40
N ILE A 156 -3.54 22.24 12.53
CA ILE A 156 -3.68 21.54 13.81
C ILE A 156 -2.51 21.87 14.75
N PHE A 157 -1.27 21.90 14.24
CA PHE A 157 -0.11 22.32 15.02
C PHE A 157 -0.31 23.69 15.64
N ARG A 158 -0.67 24.67 14.82
CA ARG A 158 -0.91 26.05 15.27
C ARG A 158 -2.08 26.17 16.24
N ASP A 159 -3.17 25.44 15.99
CA ASP A 159 -4.34 25.43 16.86
C ASP A 159 -4.01 24.86 18.24
N VAL A 160 -3.27 23.75 18.31
CA VAL A 160 -2.89 23.13 19.58
C VAL A 160 -1.98 24.05 20.40
N LEU A 161 -1.00 24.71 19.77
CA LEU A 161 -0.14 25.68 20.45
C LEU A 161 -0.98 26.83 21.02
N LYS A 162 -1.89 27.37 20.24
CA LYS A 162 -2.81 28.45 20.64
C LYS A 162 -3.72 28.03 21.80
N GLU A 163 -4.31 26.85 21.76
CA GLU A 163 -5.15 26.27 22.82
C GLU A 163 -4.41 26.17 24.14
N HIS A 164 -3.10 25.91 24.10
CA HIS A 164 -2.26 25.77 25.31
C HIS A 164 -1.50 27.06 25.68
N GLY A 165 -1.75 28.15 24.98
CA GLY A 165 -1.07 29.42 25.25
C GLY A 165 0.43 29.42 24.94
N VAL A 166 0.90 28.52 24.08
CA VAL A 166 2.31 28.43 23.66
C VAL A 166 2.53 29.35 22.46
N PRO A 167 3.40 30.39 22.60
CA PRO A 167 3.70 31.28 21.49
C PRO A 167 4.52 30.54 20.41
N PHE A 168 4.25 30.86 19.14
CA PHE A 168 4.99 30.30 18.00
C PHE A 168 5.64 31.43 17.20
N ASP A 169 6.94 31.32 16.97
CA ASP A 169 7.71 32.26 16.16
C ASP A 169 7.86 31.72 14.74
N GLU A 170 7.39 32.46 13.74
CA GLU A 170 7.39 32.06 12.32
C GLU A 170 8.80 31.81 11.74
N LYS A 171 9.87 32.30 12.36
CA LYS A 171 11.24 31.97 11.97
C LYS A 171 11.53 30.47 12.04
N TRP A 172 10.81 29.73 12.94
CA TRP A 172 10.91 28.30 13.17
C TRP A 172 9.93 27.47 12.31
N PHE A 173 9.32 28.08 11.29
CA PHE A 173 8.47 27.37 10.34
C PHE A 173 9.18 27.22 9.00
N GLY A 174 9.04 26.03 8.35
CA GLY A 174 9.58 25.80 7.01
C GLY A 174 8.88 24.67 6.27
N TYR A 175 9.02 24.67 4.95
CA TYR A 175 8.49 23.65 4.07
C TYR A 175 9.59 22.68 3.63
N GLY A 176 9.61 21.47 4.18
CA GLY A 176 10.51 20.37 3.80
C GLY A 176 9.94 19.52 2.66
N ASN A 177 8.72 19.85 2.18
CA ASN A 177 8.10 19.25 0.99
C ASN A 177 8.03 17.71 1.03
N PHE A 178 7.97 17.11 2.22
CA PHE A 178 7.99 15.66 2.47
C PHE A 178 9.31 14.95 2.10
N TYR A 179 10.34 15.66 1.66
CA TYR A 179 11.59 15.11 1.15
C TYR A 179 12.83 15.60 1.90
N SER A 180 13.92 14.83 1.80
CA SER A 180 15.18 15.08 2.49
C SER A 180 15.82 16.42 2.07
N ILE A 181 15.99 16.69 0.76
CA ILE A 181 16.72 17.87 0.29
C ILE A 181 16.10 19.19 0.75
N PRO A 182 14.76 19.45 0.55
CA PRO A 182 14.16 20.67 1.10
C PRO A 182 14.21 20.75 2.62
N THR A 183 14.16 19.59 3.31
CA THR A 183 14.30 19.56 4.77
C THR A 183 15.69 20.01 5.23
N GLN A 184 16.75 19.63 4.50
CA GLN A 184 18.10 20.08 4.76
C GLN A 184 18.21 21.63 4.68
N GLU A 185 17.63 22.23 3.63
CA GLU A 185 17.61 23.69 3.45
C GLU A 185 16.90 24.41 4.63
N VAL A 186 15.78 23.84 5.12
CA VAL A 186 15.09 24.37 6.29
C VAL A 186 15.98 24.25 7.54
N MET A 187 16.59 23.10 7.74
CA MET A 187 17.47 22.86 8.90
C MET A 187 18.71 23.75 8.91
N GLU A 188 19.34 24.01 7.76
CA GLU A 188 20.48 24.95 7.67
C GLU A 188 20.06 26.34 8.16
N ARG A 189 18.87 26.80 7.82
CA ARG A 189 18.34 28.07 8.33
C ARG A 189 18.09 28.03 9.84
N PHE A 190 17.54 26.94 10.38
CA PHE A 190 17.29 26.80 11.80
C PHE A 190 18.60 26.74 12.61
N LEU A 191 19.60 26.05 12.11
CA LEU A 191 20.92 25.93 12.75
C LEU A 191 21.74 27.23 12.71
N ALA A 192 21.45 28.12 11.74
CA ALA A 192 22.11 29.41 11.65
C ALA A 192 21.55 30.48 12.62
N ASP A 193 20.46 30.18 13.33
CA ASP A 193 19.86 31.15 14.27
C ASP A 193 20.73 31.30 15.52
N PRO A 194 21.11 32.52 15.90
CA PRO A 194 22.00 32.79 17.04
C PRO A 194 21.38 32.42 18.40
N GLU A 195 20.07 32.27 18.52
CA GLU A 195 19.40 31.85 19.74
C GLU A 195 19.48 30.33 19.97
N GLY A 196 20.00 29.56 18.97
CA GLY A 196 20.04 28.11 19.01
C GLY A 196 18.67 27.50 18.69
N LEU A 197 18.62 26.18 18.56
CA LEU A 197 17.41 25.43 18.22
C LEU A 197 16.34 25.51 19.31
N PRO A 198 15.04 25.41 18.95
CA PRO A 198 13.96 25.24 19.91
C PRO A 198 14.00 23.87 20.59
N GLN A 199 13.19 23.68 21.63
CA GLN A 199 13.15 22.46 22.43
C GLN A 199 12.63 21.26 21.63
N ALA A 200 11.77 21.48 20.63
CA ALA A 200 11.22 20.42 19.80
C ALA A 200 11.07 20.85 18.34
N ILE A 201 11.36 19.92 17.44
CA ILE A 201 11.11 20.02 15.99
C ILE A 201 10.03 19.01 15.64
N VAL A 202 8.87 19.52 15.22
CA VAL A 202 7.74 18.71 14.77
C VAL A 202 7.78 18.62 13.25
N CYS A 203 8.10 17.45 12.72
CA CYS A 203 8.01 17.16 11.31
C CYS A 203 6.65 16.52 11.00
N ILE A 204 5.97 16.99 9.96
CA ILE A 204 4.65 16.46 9.64
C ILE A 204 4.69 15.09 8.92
N ASN A 205 5.89 14.56 8.64
CA ASN A 205 6.08 13.15 8.27
C ASN A 205 7.42 12.60 8.79
N ASP A 206 7.55 11.28 8.77
CA ASP A 206 8.75 10.58 9.29
C ASP A 206 9.98 10.78 8.39
N SER A 207 9.81 10.88 7.08
CA SER A 207 10.94 11.05 6.16
C SER A 207 11.73 12.33 6.45
N MET A 208 11.00 13.44 6.71
CA MET A 208 11.63 14.69 7.15
C MET A 208 12.25 14.57 8.55
N ALA A 209 11.55 13.88 9.47
CA ALA A 209 12.07 13.68 10.83
C ALA A 209 13.37 12.86 10.87
N ILE A 210 13.49 11.83 10.04
CA ILE A 210 14.72 11.07 9.87
C ILE A 210 15.85 11.98 9.39
N THR A 211 15.61 12.76 8.34
CA THR A 211 16.60 13.73 7.82
C THR A 211 17.02 14.74 8.89
N VAL A 212 16.08 15.23 9.71
CA VAL A 212 16.40 16.12 10.84
C VAL A 212 17.31 15.42 11.84
N CYS A 213 17.02 14.17 12.23
CA CYS A 213 17.86 13.41 13.14
C CYS A 213 19.27 13.21 12.60
N GLU A 214 19.42 12.86 11.31
CA GLU A 214 20.71 12.70 10.65
C GLU A 214 21.54 13.99 10.70
N ILE A 215 20.93 15.15 10.36
CA ILE A 215 21.60 16.45 10.39
C ILE A 215 22.04 16.83 11.81
N LEU A 216 21.20 16.59 12.81
CA LEU A 216 21.50 16.87 14.21
C LEU A 216 22.67 16.00 14.71
N GLU A 217 22.68 14.72 14.38
CA GLU A 217 23.76 13.80 14.70
C GLU A 217 25.11 14.26 14.08
N GLU A 218 25.12 14.64 12.79
CA GLU A 218 26.31 15.16 12.10
C GLU A 218 26.85 16.45 12.77
N ARG A 219 26.00 17.22 13.41
CA ARG A 219 26.36 18.45 14.14
C ARG A 219 26.67 18.21 15.63
N GLY A 220 26.58 16.96 16.11
CA GLY A 220 26.81 16.59 17.49
C GLY A 220 25.70 17.05 18.46
N ILE A 221 24.52 17.36 17.93
CA ILE A 221 23.32 17.75 18.73
C ILE A 221 22.53 16.49 19.05
N ARG A 222 22.30 16.26 20.32
CA ARG A 222 21.69 15.01 20.79
C ARG A 222 20.17 15.07 20.76
N VAL A 223 19.57 14.00 20.24
CA VAL A 223 18.11 13.78 20.29
C VAL A 223 17.87 12.61 21.26
N PRO A 224 17.07 12.78 22.32
CA PRO A 224 16.22 13.91 22.65
C PRO A 224 16.83 14.94 23.62
N GLU A 225 18.08 14.77 24.09
CA GLU A 225 18.62 15.52 25.25
C GLU A 225 18.74 17.03 24.95
N ASP A 226 19.12 17.41 23.75
CA ASP A 226 19.29 18.83 23.37
C ASP A 226 18.06 19.33 22.60
N VAL A 227 17.42 18.45 21.77
CA VAL A 227 16.20 18.77 21.02
C VAL A 227 15.36 17.51 20.80
N ILE A 228 14.06 17.62 20.99
CA ILE A 228 13.10 16.55 20.67
C ILE A 228 12.75 16.61 19.18
N VAL A 229 12.67 15.44 18.53
CA VAL A 229 12.22 15.33 17.13
C VAL A 229 11.03 14.37 17.06
N THR A 230 9.98 14.76 16.34
CA THR A 230 8.84 13.89 16.08
C THR A 230 8.49 13.86 14.61
N GLY A 231 7.97 12.70 14.16
CA GLY A 231 7.47 12.48 12.81
C GLY A 231 5.97 12.14 12.78
N PHE A 232 5.51 11.70 11.64
CA PHE A 232 4.15 11.20 11.40
C PHE A 232 4.17 10.22 10.24
N ASP A 233 3.27 9.26 10.19
CA ASP A 233 2.97 8.17 9.25
C ASP A 233 3.37 6.79 9.78
N GLY A 234 4.41 6.65 10.59
CA GLY A 234 4.92 5.37 11.10
C GLY A 234 5.53 4.51 9.99
N ILE A 235 6.34 5.12 9.12
CA ILE A 235 6.99 4.40 8.03
C ILE A 235 8.00 3.37 8.57
N VAL A 236 8.30 2.33 7.78
CA VAL A 236 9.19 1.25 8.23
C VAL A 236 10.59 1.74 8.57
N GLN A 237 11.08 2.74 7.84
CA GLN A 237 12.40 3.32 8.02
C GLN A 237 12.61 3.94 9.41
N GLU A 238 11.54 4.47 10.05
CA GLU A 238 11.63 5.04 11.40
C GLU A 238 12.09 4.02 12.46
N GLN A 239 11.82 2.73 12.22
CA GLN A 239 12.23 1.64 13.12
C GLN A 239 13.74 1.41 13.11
N TYR A 240 14.42 1.92 12.09
CA TYR A 240 15.87 1.78 11.89
C TYR A 240 16.62 3.08 12.15
N ASN A 241 15.90 4.16 12.43
CA ASN A 241 16.45 5.44 12.82
C ASN A 241 16.92 5.39 14.29
N PHE A 242 18.03 6.05 14.61
CA PHE A 242 18.55 6.18 15.96
C PHE A 242 18.83 7.66 16.27
N PRO A 243 18.13 8.20 17.28
CA PRO A 243 17.10 7.58 18.14
C PRO A 243 15.84 7.21 17.35
N ARG A 244 15.17 6.14 17.74
CA ARG A 244 13.91 5.71 17.13
C ARG A 244 12.86 6.80 17.28
N LEU A 245 12.14 7.11 16.21
CA LEU A 245 11.21 8.22 16.16
C LEU A 245 9.94 8.01 17.01
N THR A 246 9.55 9.07 17.69
CA THR A 246 8.16 9.24 18.17
C THR A 246 7.32 9.68 16.98
N THR A 247 6.32 8.88 16.65
CA THR A 247 5.48 9.08 15.48
C THR A 247 4.06 8.58 15.70
N CYS A 248 3.11 9.02 14.88
CA CYS A 248 1.79 8.39 14.81
C CYS A 248 1.76 7.39 13.66
N ARG A 249 1.27 6.19 13.94
CA ARG A 249 1.20 5.13 12.94
C ARG A 249 -0.19 4.52 12.83
N ARG A 250 -0.47 3.94 11.68
CA ARG A 250 -1.63 3.09 11.45
C ARG A 250 -1.35 1.71 12.06
N ASN A 251 -2.18 1.29 13.01
CA ASN A 251 -2.11 -0.08 13.53
C ASN A 251 -2.84 -1.03 12.57
N LEU A 252 -2.13 -1.50 11.56
CA LEU A 252 -2.72 -2.24 10.43
C LEU A 252 -3.26 -3.61 10.82
N ASP A 253 -2.71 -4.27 11.85
CA ASP A 253 -3.24 -5.54 12.39
C ASP A 253 -4.63 -5.33 13.04
N ARG A 254 -4.75 -4.29 13.86
CA ARG A 254 -6.04 -3.93 14.46
C ARG A 254 -7.03 -3.44 13.40
N PHE A 255 -6.54 -2.72 12.38
CA PHE A 255 -7.34 -2.27 11.25
C PHE A 255 -7.88 -3.45 10.44
N GLY A 256 -7.06 -4.44 10.10
CA GLY A 256 -7.49 -5.67 9.42
C GLY A 256 -8.59 -6.39 10.18
N SER A 257 -8.43 -6.52 11.50
CA SER A 257 -9.43 -7.13 12.39
C SER A 257 -10.71 -6.30 12.48
N PHE A 258 -10.61 -4.97 12.49
CA PHE A 258 -11.76 -4.07 12.46
C PHE A 258 -12.53 -4.17 11.15
N LEU A 259 -11.83 -4.05 10.02
CA LEU A 259 -12.44 -4.08 8.70
C LEU A 259 -13.08 -5.44 8.40
N SER A 260 -12.43 -6.55 8.77
CA SER A 260 -13.01 -7.88 8.59
C SER A 260 -14.32 -8.08 9.35
N LYS A 261 -14.49 -7.46 10.53
CA LYS A 261 -15.77 -7.46 11.27
C LYS A 261 -16.84 -6.66 10.53
N LEU A 262 -16.48 -5.50 9.97
CA LEU A 262 -17.44 -4.70 9.17
C LEU A 262 -17.87 -5.46 7.90
N ILE A 263 -16.95 -6.16 7.26
CA ILE A 263 -17.24 -7.00 6.09
C ILE A 263 -18.26 -8.09 6.44
N GLU A 264 -18.09 -8.76 7.57
CA GLU A 264 -19.06 -9.79 8.02
C GLU A 264 -20.43 -9.21 8.26
N ARG A 265 -20.53 -8.05 8.91
CA ARG A 265 -21.80 -7.36 9.17
C ARG A 265 -22.49 -6.94 7.88
N ALA A 266 -21.75 -6.33 6.93
CA ALA A 266 -22.28 -5.95 5.62
C ALA A 266 -22.77 -7.17 4.83
N ASN A 267 -22.02 -8.28 4.88
CA ASN A 267 -22.42 -9.53 4.21
C ASN A 267 -23.61 -10.23 4.89
N ALA A 268 -23.84 -9.98 6.17
CA ALA A 268 -25.05 -10.44 6.87
C ALA A 268 -26.30 -9.57 6.58
N GLY A 269 -26.13 -8.49 5.79
CA GLY A 269 -27.23 -7.57 5.46
C GLY A 269 -27.57 -6.57 6.56
N GLU A 270 -26.66 -6.36 7.52
CA GLU A 270 -26.85 -5.32 8.53
C GLU A 270 -26.79 -3.92 7.90
N GLU A 271 -27.54 -3.00 8.48
CA GLU A 271 -27.46 -1.59 8.10
C GLU A 271 -26.08 -1.02 8.43
N MET A 272 -25.42 -0.47 7.42
CA MET A 272 -24.06 0.05 7.54
C MET A 272 -24.05 1.58 7.47
N LYS A 273 -23.21 2.20 8.30
CA LYS A 273 -22.90 3.63 8.13
C LYS A 273 -22.17 3.83 6.81
N ARG A 274 -22.33 5.03 6.23
CA ARG A 274 -21.63 5.39 4.99
C ARG A 274 -20.13 5.60 5.18
N GLU A 275 -19.72 5.90 6.42
CA GLU A 275 -18.34 6.20 6.77
C GLU A 275 -17.96 5.63 8.12
N TYR A 276 -16.75 5.09 8.20
CA TYR A 276 -16.09 4.64 9.43
C TYR A 276 -14.69 5.23 9.47
N VAL A 277 -14.31 5.72 10.63
CA VAL A 277 -12.98 6.30 10.87
C VAL A 277 -12.24 5.40 11.86
N PHE A 278 -11.00 5.03 11.51
CA PHE A 278 -10.15 4.19 12.35
C PHE A 278 -9.01 5.03 12.95
N PRO A 279 -8.73 4.94 14.25
CA PRO A 279 -7.73 5.79 14.88
C PRO A 279 -6.30 5.37 14.51
N TYR A 280 -5.44 6.37 14.41
CA TYR A 280 -3.99 6.17 14.51
C TYR A 280 -3.59 5.79 15.93
N THR A 281 -2.36 5.34 16.09
CA THR A 281 -1.74 5.08 17.39
C THR A 281 -0.49 5.95 17.52
N LEU A 282 -0.41 6.77 18.57
CA LEU A 282 0.84 7.45 18.93
C LEU A 282 1.83 6.41 19.46
N ASP A 283 2.96 6.26 18.80
CA ASP A 283 4.08 5.43 19.23
C ASP A 283 5.18 6.32 19.78
N VAL A 284 5.15 6.55 21.09
CA VAL A 284 6.19 7.30 21.79
C VAL A 284 7.46 6.49 21.87
N SER A 285 8.60 7.11 21.57
CA SER A 285 9.87 6.40 21.46
C SER A 285 11.06 7.19 21.99
N GLU A 286 12.23 6.92 21.46
CA GLU A 286 13.52 7.47 21.93
C GLU A 286 13.65 8.94 21.60
N SER A 287 13.18 9.38 20.43
CA SER A 287 13.37 10.76 19.96
C SER A 287 12.60 11.83 20.73
N CYS A 288 11.64 11.44 21.58
CA CYS A 288 11.07 12.33 22.58
C CYS A 288 11.53 12.01 24.01
N GLY A 289 12.31 10.95 24.20
CA GLY A 289 12.81 10.55 25.51
C GLY A 289 11.86 9.66 26.34
N CYS A 290 10.66 9.33 25.85
CA CYS A 290 9.72 8.46 26.56
C CYS A 290 10.20 7.01 26.65
N ARG A 291 11.03 6.56 25.72
CA ARG A 291 11.70 5.26 25.77
C ARG A 291 13.20 5.44 25.80
N LYS A 292 13.87 4.56 26.52
CA LYS A 292 15.34 4.52 26.57
C LYS A 292 15.90 3.71 25.42
N PHE A 293 17.05 4.15 24.92
CA PHE A 293 17.83 3.44 23.92
C PHE A 293 18.13 1.98 24.33
N SER A 294 18.04 1.08 23.38
CA SER A 294 18.27 -0.35 23.59
C SER A 294 19.15 -0.95 22.51
N MET A 295 20.38 -1.34 22.87
CA MET A 295 21.29 -2.09 21.97
C MET A 295 20.68 -3.36 21.41
N LYS A 296 19.79 -4.03 22.15
CA LYS A 296 19.07 -5.21 21.66
C LYS A 296 18.12 -4.85 20.51
N ALA A 297 17.45 -3.69 20.60
CA ALA A 297 16.58 -3.21 19.51
C ALA A 297 17.40 -2.89 18.26
N VAL A 298 18.59 -2.29 18.40
CA VAL A 298 19.53 -2.04 17.29
C VAL A 298 19.92 -3.34 16.59
N GLY A 299 20.33 -4.36 17.36
CA GLY A 299 20.70 -5.66 16.79
C GLY A 299 19.57 -6.32 16.00
N LEU A 300 18.33 -6.24 16.49
CA LEU A 300 17.15 -6.76 15.80
C LEU A 300 16.87 -5.95 14.51
N ALA A 301 16.98 -4.63 14.55
CA ALA A 301 16.80 -3.76 13.40
C ALA A 301 17.83 -4.06 12.29
N VAL A 302 19.12 -4.13 12.64
CA VAL A 302 20.20 -4.46 11.69
C VAL A 302 19.98 -5.83 11.04
N ASN A 303 19.62 -6.86 11.81
CA ASN A 303 19.32 -8.18 11.27
C ASN A 303 18.09 -8.15 10.31
N SER A 304 17.08 -7.37 10.64
CA SER A 304 15.90 -7.21 9.79
C SER A 304 16.26 -6.53 8.46
N ILE A 305 17.04 -5.43 8.50
CA ILE A 305 17.53 -4.74 7.30
C ILE A 305 18.33 -5.70 6.43
N TYR A 306 19.29 -6.41 7.03
CA TYR A 306 20.14 -7.34 6.30
C TYR A 306 19.34 -8.45 5.61
N SER A 307 18.36 -9.03 6.32
CA SER A 307 17.48 -10.04 5.75
C SER A 307 16.62 -9.49 4.60
N ARG A 308 16.08 -8.27 4.73
CA ARG A 308 15.31 -7.61 3.66
C ARG A 308 16.17 -7.31 2.44
N MET A 309 17.35 -6.74 2.63
CA MET A 309 18.28 -6.44 1.52
C MET A 309 18.67 -7.71 0.76
N ASN A 310 18.99 -8.79 1.46
CA ASN A 310 19.32 -10.07 0.83
C ASN A 310 18.15 -10.65 0.05
N ASN A 311 16.94 -10.63 0.63
CA ASN A 311 15.73 -11.14 -0.03
C ASN A 311 15.40 -10.31 -1.27
N SER A 312 15.47 -8.97 -1.19
CA SER A 312 15.25 -8.08 -2.33
C SER A 312 16.27 -8.33 -3.43
N ALA A 313 17.56 -8.34 -3.12
CA ALA A 313 18.62 -8.59 -4.08
C ALA A 313 18.51 -9.97 -4.76
N GLN A 314 18.10 -11.00 -4.01
CA GLN A 314 17.85 -12.33 -4.57
C GLN A 314 16.63 -12.34 -5.50
N TYR A 315 15.55 -11.66 -5.11
CA TYR A 315 14.35 -11.52 -5.93
C TYR A 315 14.66 -10.78 -7.23
N ASP A 316 15.32 -9.61 -7.16
CA ASP A 316 15.66 -8.80 -8.32
C ASP A 316 16.56 -9.55 -9.31
N ARG A 317 17.56 -10.29 -8.80
CA ARG A 317 18.42 -11.14 -9.62
C ARG A 317 17.63 -12.26 -10.30
N SER A 318 16.75 -12.93 -9.58
CA SER A 318 15.89 -13.99 -10.13
C SER A 318 14.96 -13.43 -11.19
N MET A 319 14.34 -12.29 -10.94
CA MET A 319 13.42 -11.64 -11.87
C MET A 319 14.13 -11.18 -13.13
N THR A 320 15.29 -10.52 -13.00
CA THR A 320 16.12 -10.09 -14.14
C THR A 320 16.53 -11.28 -15.00
N ASN A 321 16.98 -12.37 -14.39
CA ASN A 321 17.34 -13.59 -15.13
C ASN A 321 16.15 -14.22 -15.86
N MET A 322 14.97 -14.23 -15.22
CA MET A 322 13.73 -14.71 -15.85
C MET A 322 13.35 -13.86 -17.05
N LEU A 323 13.29 -12.54 -16.87
CA LEU A 323 12.93 -11.60 -17.93
C LEU A 323 13.90 -11.66 -19.10
N THR A 324 15.21 -11.71 -18.83
CA THR A 324 16.23 -11.86 -19.89
C THR A 324 15.99 -13.13 -20.74
N LYS A 325 15.73 -14.26 -20.10
CA LYS A 325 15.45 -15.51 -20.82
C LYS A 325 14.15 -15.43 -21.64
N LEU A 326 13.10 -14.83 -21.07
CA LEU A 326 11.80 -14.69 -21.74
C LEU A 326 11.86 -13.72 -22.93
N THR A 327 12.70 -12.68 -22.88
CA THR A 327 12.82 -11.69 -23.96
C THR A 327 13.29 -12.30 -25.29
N PHE A 328 14.11 -13.33 -25.24
CA PHE A 328 14.67 -13.98 -26.43
C PHE A 328 13.91 -15.25 -26.85
N GLU A 329 12.92 -15.70 -26.08
CA GLU A 329 12.22 -16.94 -26.37
C GLU A 329 10.95 -16.68 -27.18
N GLN A 330 10.75 -17.47 -28.24
CA GLN A 330 9.57 -17.42 -29.11
C GLN A 330 8.73 -18.70 -29.04
N ASP A 331 9.27 -19.74 -28.44
CA ASP A 331 8.61 -21.04 -28.30
C ASP A 331 7.83 -21.09 -26.97
N VAL A 332 6.53 -21.36 -27.09
CA VAL A 332 5.62 -21.43 -25.92
C VAL A 332 6.06 -22.51 -24.92
N GLU A 333 6.54 -23.66 -25.40
CA GLU A 333 6.96 -24.74 -24.50
C GLU A 333 8.20 -24.34 -23.69
N LYS A 334 9.15 -23.64 -24.32
CA LYS A 334 10.34 -23.13 -23.65
C LYS A 334 10.01 -21.97 -22.69
N VAL A 335 9.07 -21.10 -23.07
CA VAL A 335 8.53 -20.08 -22.14
C VAL A 335 7.97 -20.76 -20.89
N ASN A 336 7.20 -21.84 -21.06
CA ASN A 336 6.67 -22.61 -19.95
C ASN A 336 7.76 -23.23 -19.07
N GLU A 337 8.83 -23.76 -19.68
CA GLU A 337 9.97 -24.29 -18.93
C GLU A 337 10.68 -23.21 -18.11
N ILE A 338 10.90 -22.03 -18.70
CA ILE A 338 11.50 -20.88 -18.00
C ILE A 338 10.62 -20.48 -16.83
N LEU A 339 9.32 -20.23 -17.05
CA LEU A 339 8.41 -19.82 -15.98
C LEU A 339 8.34 -20.85 -14.85
N ARG A 340 8.30 -22.14 -15.19
CA ARG A 340 8.28 -23.24 -14.23
C ARG A 340 9.51 -23.25 -13.31
N TYR A 341 10.66 -22.86 -13.82
CA TYR A 341 11.90 -22.77 -13.02
C TYR A 341 11.85 -21.67 -11.99
N TYR A 342 11.26 -20.51 -12.34
CA TYR A 342 11.23 -19.33 -11.47
C TYR A 342 9.98 -19.23 -10.58
N ILE A 343 8.85 -19.76 -11.03
CA ILE A 343 7.60 -19.73 -10.26
C ILE A 343 7.55 -20.95 -9.33
N ARG A 344 7.60 -20.68 -8.03
CA ARG A 344 7.68 -21.72 -6.99
C ARG A 344 6.33 -22.10 -6.35
N SER A 345 5.25 -21.45 -6.76
CA SER A 345 3.90 -21.73 -6.26
C SER A 345 3.03 -22.36 -7.33
N ASP A 346 1.93 -22.97 -6.95
CA ASP A 346 0.90 -23.40 -7.89
C ASP A 346 0.35 -22.16 -8.60
N THR A 347 0.59 -22.06 -9.90
CA THR A 347 0.27 -20.90 -10.72
C THR A 347 -0.52 -21.32 -11.95
N TYR A 348 -1.52 -20.52 -12.30
CA TYR A 348 -2.22 -20.60 -13.56
C TYR A 348 -1.77 -19.44 -14.44
N LEU A 349 -1.29 -19.75 -15.62
CA LEU A 349 -1.00 -18.77 -16.66
C LEU A 349 -2.14 -18.82 -17.66
N CYS A 350 -2.81 -17.70 -17.84
CA CYS A 350 -3.83 -17.54 -18.86
C CYS A 350 -3.29 -16.67 -19.99
N MET A 351 -3.36 -17.17 -21.22
CA MET A 351 -2.82 -16.51 -22.38
C MET A 351 -3.91 -16.27 -23.41
N ASN A 352 -3.98 -15.06 -23.93
CA ASN A 352 -4.84 -14.74 -25.06
C ASN A 352 -4.33 -15.40 -26.34
N ALA A 353 -5.18 -16.14 -27.02
CA ALA A 353 -4.81 -16.86 -28.25
C ALA A 353 -4.32 -15.91 -29.37
N GLY A 354 -4.91 -14.70 -29.49
CA GLY A 354 -4.56 -13.71 -30.49
C GLY A 354 -3.14 -13.16 -30.39
N PHE A 355 -2.61 -13.02 -29.20
CA PHE A 355 -1.25 -12.50 -28.98
C PHE A 355 -0.14 -13.44 -29.45
N PHE A 356 -0.40 -14.75 -29.49
CA PHE A 356 0.58 -15.74 -29.93
C PHE A 356 0.72 -15.85 -31.44
N HIS A 357 -0.32 -15.52 -32.19
CA HIS A 357 -0.37 -15.75 -33.64
C HIS A 357 -0.22 -14.47 -34.47
N GLY A 358 0.17 -13.33 -33.82
CA GLY A 358 0.25 -12.06 -34.51
C GLY A 358 -1.11 -11.65 -35.01
N ASP A 359 -1.92 -11.02 -34.17
CA ASP A 359 -3.26 -10.62 -34.51
C ASP A 359 -3.27 -9.73 -35.75
N GLN A 360 -3.79 -10.25 -36.86
CA GLN A 360 -3.94 -9.51 -38.11
C GLN A 360 -5.05 -8.46 -38.05
N ASN A 361 -5.84 -8.43 -36.94
CA ASN A 361 -6.99 -7.54 -36.79
C ASN A 361 -6.66 -6.24 -36.05
N GLY A 362 -5.40 -6.01 -35.70
CA GLY A 362 -4.95 -4.75 -35.03
C GLY A 362 -5.35 -4.61 -33.57
N HIS A 363 -5.76 -5.69 -32.91
CA HIS A 363 -6.00 -5.70 -31.47
C HIS A 363 -4.68 -5.57 -30.71
N THR A 364 -4.63 -4.66 -29.76
CA THR A 364 -3.47 -4.45 -28.88
C THR A 364 -3.89 -4.69 -27.43
N TYR A 365 -2.89 -4.87 -26.55
CA TYR A 365 -3.14 -4.97 -25.11
C TYR A 365 -3.96 -3.78 -24.57
N GLU A 366 -3.75 -2.60 -25.13
CA GLU A 366 -4.42 -1.38 -24.71
C GLU A 366 -5.88 -1.32 -25.17
N THR A 367 -6.23 -2.00 -26.25
CA THR A 367 -7.59 -1.97 -26.83
C THR A 367 -8.44 -3.15 -26.42
N GLU A 368 -7.89 -4.36 -26.46
CA GLU A 368 -8.56 -5.62 -26.09
C GLU A 368 -7.58 -6.57 -25.40
N PRO A 369 -7.27 -6.36 -24.13
CA PRO A 369 -6.29 -7.18 -23.41
C PRO A 369 -6.75 -8.62 -23.16
N PHE A 370 -8.06 -8.88 -23.22
CA PHE A 370 -8.62 -10.22 -23.06
C PHE A 370 -9.47 -10.59 -24.27
N THR A 371 -9.08 -11.62 -24.98
CA THR A 371 -9.88 -12.19 -26.05
C THR A 371 -11.06 -13.00 -25.49
N GLU A 372 -12.10 -13.24 -26.31
CA GLU A 372 -13.26 -14.04 -25.89
C GLU A 372 -12.85 -15.44 -25.41
N GLU A 373 -11.85 -16.04 -26.07
CA GLU A 373 -11.26 -17.30 -25.66
C GLU A 373 -9.85 -17.11 -25.11
N VAL A 374 -9.59 -17.71 -23.99
CA VAL A 374 -8.30 -17.69 -23.30
C VAL A 374 -7.80 -19.11 -23.10
N THR A 375 -6.52 -19.34 -23.37
CA THR A 375 -5.87 -20.62 -23.09
C THR A 375 -5.20 -20.55 -21.72
N SER A 376 -5.58 -21.44 -20.81
CA SER A 376 -4.91 -21.52 -19.51
C SER A 376 -3.89 -22.65 -19.48
N LEU A 377 -2.75 -22.36 -18.90
CA LEU A 377 -1.70 -23.30 -18.56
C LEU A 377 -1.59 -23.36 -17.03
N ARG A 378 -1.57 -24.56 -16.49
CA ARG A 378 -1.47 -24.75 -15.03
C ARG A 378 -0.08 -25.27 -14.70
N PHE A 379 0.63 -24.54 -13.86
CA PHE A 379 1.93 -24.93 -13.33
C PHE A 379 1.76 -25.49 -11.91
N PHE A 380 2.33 -26.67 -11.66
CA PHE A 380 2.37 -27.27 -10.34
C PHE A 380 3.81 -27.48 -9.89
N THR A 381 4.11 -27.12 -8.66
CA THR A 381 5.35 -27.54 -8.02
C THR A 381 5.38 -29.06 -7.86
N GLY A 382 6.29 -29.70 -8.58
CA GLY A 382 6.57 -31.15 -8.42
C GLY A 382 5.82 -32.14 -9.32
N ARG A 383 4.97 -31.71 -10.28
CA ARG A 383 4.23 -32.60 -11.19
C ARG A 383 4.52 -32.36 -12.66
N LYS A 384 4.40 -33.43 -13.46
CA LYS A 384 4.64 -33.40 -14.92
C LYS A 384 3.54 -32.64 -15.66
N THR A 385 3.95 -31.89 -16.67
CA THR A 385 3.23 -31.18 -17.74
C THR A 385 1.78 -30.72 -17.49
N PRO A 386 1.52 -29.42 -17.62
CA PRO A 386 0.17 -28.86 -17.51
C PRO A 386 -0.69 -29.32 -18.71
N LYS A 387 -1.95 -29.64 -18.44
CA LYS A 387 -2.95 -29.76 -19.49
C LYS A 387 -3.45 -28.37 -19.82
N SER A 388 -3.24 -27.88 -21.04
CA SER A 388 -3.86 -26.66 -21.53
C SER A 388 -5.39 -26.83 -21.64
N ARG A 389 -6.15 -25.81 -21.23
CA ARG A 389 -7.60 -25.76 -21.44
C ARG A 389 -7.98 -24.41 -22.03
N ARG A 390 -8.87 -24.44 -23.03
CA ARG A 390 -9.51 -23.23 -23.55
C ARG A 390 -10.81 -22.97 -22.80
N PHE A 391 -11.09 -21.73 -22.49
CA PHE A 391 -12.34 -21.28 -21.87
C PHE A 391 -12.64 -19.82 -22.25
N ARG A 392 -13.91 -19.41 -22.11
CA ARG A 392 -14.29 -18.01 -22.33
C ARG A 392 -13.79 -17.13 -21.19
N SER A 393 -13.25 -15.96 -21.49
CA SER A 393 -12.62 -15.05 -20.53
C SER A 393 -13.50 -14.69 -19.33
N GLY A 394 -14.79 -14.51 -19.52
CA GLY A 394 -15.75 -14.21 -18.45
C GLY A 394 -16.26 -15.42 -17.63
N SER A 395 -15.82 -16.66 -17.93
CA SER A 395 -16.36 -17.88 -17.29
C SER A 395 -15.35 -18.73 -16.53
N TRP A 396 -14.14 -18.23 -16.37
CA TRP A 396 -13.02 -18.99 -15.80
C TRP A 396 -13.28 -19.49 -14.36
N CYS A 397 -14.05 -18.76 -13.53
CA CYS A 397 -14.47 -19.20 -12.21
C CYS A 397 -15.46 -20.36 -12.24
N ARG A 398 -16.20 -20.58 -13.36
CA ARG A 398 -17.26 -21.57 -13.47
C ARG A 398 -16.81 -22.89 -14.06
N THR A 399 -15.72 -22.92 -14.82
CA THR A 399 -15.32 -24.08 -15.62
C THR A 399 -14.59 -25.18 -14.85
N GLY A 400 -14.86 -25.30 -13.54
CA GLY A 400 -14.56 -26.55 -12.82
C GLY A 400 -13.08 -26.92 -12.70
N THR A 401 -12.18 -25.99 -12.78
CA THR A 401 -10.89 -26.16 -12.15
C THR A 401 -11.16 -26.24 -10.66
N THR A 402 -11.21 -27.44 -10.09
CA THR A 402 -11.23 -27.65 -8.65
C THR A 402 -10.06 -26.89 -8.08
N LEU A 403 -10.35 -25.74 -7.49
CA LEU A 403 -9.38 -24.95 -6.77
C LEU A 403 -8.79 -25.86 -5.69
N PRO A 404 -7.47 -25.91 -5.51
CA PRO A 404 -6.88 -26.66 -4.41
C PRO A 404 -7.55 -26.23 -3.11
N LYS A 405 -8.02 -27.18 -2.31
CA LYS A 405 -8.72 -26.91 -1.06
C LYS A 405 -7.88 -26.08 -0.07
N GLU A 406 -6.58 -26.05 -0.27
CA GLU A 406 -5.60 -25.39 0.60
C GLU A 406 -5.23 -23.97 0.17
N GLN A 407 -5.61 -23.52 -1.02
CA GLN A 407 -5.26 -22.18 -1.50
C GLN A 407 -6.26 -21.14 -1.03
N THR A 408 -5.77 -20.11 -0.35
CA THR A 408 -6.57 -19.11 0.35
C THR A 408 -6.57 -17.74 -0.31
N LEU A 409 -5.55 -17.45 -1.13
CA LEU A 409 -5.39 -16.20 -1.89
C LEU A 409 -5.22 -16.50 -3.37
N TRP A 410 -5.90 -15.71 -4.20
CA TRP A 410 -5.80 -15.72 -5.65
C TRP A 410 -5.46 -14.31 -6.12
N SER A 411 -4.34 -14.18 -6.81
CA SER A 411 -3.89 -12.91 -7.36
C SER A 411 -4.07 -12.89 -8.87
N PHE A 412 -4.65 -11.82 -9.37
CA PHE A 412 -4.79 -11.49 -10.77
C PHE A 412 -3.86 -10.33 -11.07
N MET A 413 -2.84 -10.57 -11.84
CA MET A 413 -1.91 -9.53 -12.30
C MET A 413 -1.82 -9.60 -13.80
N PRO A 414 -2.07 -8.50 -14.53
CA PRO A 414 -1.67 -8.41 -15.90
C PRO A 414 -0.15 -8.40 -15.95
N CYS A 415 0.44 -9.18 -16.81
CA CYS A 415 1.87 -9.18 -17.05
C CYS A 415 2.12 -9.04 -18.54
N THR A 416 2.74 -7.93 -18.93
CA THR A 416 3.18 -7.67 -20.30
C THR A 416 4.65 -7.97 -20.44
N ILE A 417 4.98 -9.03 -21.16
CA ILE A 417 6.35 -9.26 -21.64
C ILE A 417 6.29 -9.19 -23.15
N SER A 418 6.79 -8.13 -23.70
CA SER A 418 6.98 -7.71 -25.11
C SER A 418 6.07 -8.27 -26.25
N ARG A 419 5.36 -9.36 -26.08
CA ARG A 419 4.34 -9.95 -26.99
C ARG A 419 3.34 -10.84 -26.25
N TRP A 420 3.34 -10.84 -24.89
CA TRP A 420 2.59 -11.79 -24.11
C TRP A 420 1.75 -11.06 -23.06
N CYS A 421 0.45 -11.25 -23.07
CA CYS A 421 -0.39 -10.87 -21.94
C CYS A 421 -0.50 -12.07 -20.99
N MET A 422 0.01 -11.94 -19.80
CA MET A 422 0.09 -13.00 -18.81
C MET A 422 -0.70 -12.61 -17.57
N VAL A 423 -1.67 -13.43 -17.19
CA VAL A 423 -2.34 -13.32 -15.89
C VAL A 423 -1.70 -14.36 -14.97
N ILE A 424 -0.95 -13.90 -13.98
CA ILE A 424 -0.34 -14.76 -12.97
C ILE A 424 -1.29 -14.82 -11.75
N TRP A 425 -1.52 -16.04 -11.29
CA TRP A 425 -2.45 -16.37 -10.20
C TRP A 425 -1.71 -16.75 -8.95
#